data_d85c594315282a59405334543b6d6d0f
#
_entry.id   d85c594315282a59405334543b6d6d0f
#
_cell.length_a   1.000
_cell.length_b   1.000
_cell.length_c   1.000
_cell.angle_alpha   90.00
_cell.angle_beta   90.00
_cell.angle_gamma   90.00
#
_symmetry.space_group_name_H-M   'P 1'
#
loop_
_entity.id
_entity.type
_entity.pdbx_description
1 polymer ?
#
loop_
_entity_poly.entity_id
_entity_poly.type
_entity_poly.pdbx_seq_one_letter_code
_entity_poly.pdbx_strand_id
1 'polypeptide(L)'
;SLLFAGRFVDWLDTKKGFLWAIGIWSVGACLHAFCGIATSGIITGNWFVGFHGSKEIISTINDTALVINVSVALFIFARFVLAVGEAGNFPAAIKTTAEYFPKKDRAFSTSIFNAGATVGALAAPITIPFIAKSFGWEMSFIIIGALGFVWMGFWVFMYDKPERHPRVSAEELAYIQQDDIADSKLEGYVPETTSKVSFVDCFKYKQTWAFAFGKFMTDGVW
;
A
#
# COMPACT_ATOMS: atom_id res chain seq x y z
N SER A 1 10.73 1.73 6.50
CA SER A 1 9.82 2.36 5.52
C SER A 1 8.49 2.80 6.17
N LEU A 2 7.82 1.94 6.96
CA LEU A 2 6.54 2.25 7.65
C LEU A 2 6.61 3.52 8.53
N LEU A 3 7.73 3.79 9.17
CA LEU A 3 7.91 4.95 10.05
C LEU A 3 7.83 6.30 9.31
N PHE A 4 8.24 6.32 8.05
CA PHE A 4 8.18 7.53 7.21
C PHE A 4 6.88 7.63 6.42
N ALA A 5 6.25 6.49 6.12
CA ALA A 5 5.06 6.42 5.29
C ALA A 5 3.85 7.14 5.91
N GLY A 6 3.63 7.01 7.24
CA GLY A 6 2.59 7.73 7.94
C GLY A 6 2.75 9.24 7.81
N ARG A 7 3.98 9.75 8.04
CA ARG A 7 4.28 11.18 7.92
C ARG A 7 4.15 11.71 6.48
N PHE A 8 4.47 10.88 5.50
CA PHE A 8 4.29 11.19 4.09
C PHE A 8 2.80 11.34 3.73
N VAL A 9 1.95 10.41 4.20
CA VAL A 9 0.49 10.48 4.03
C VAL A 9 -0.10 11.70 4.73
N ASP A 10 0.43 12.07 5.91
CA ASP A 10 -0.01 13.27 6.63
C ASP A 10 0.34 14.56 5.89
N TRP A 11 1.52 14.60 5.27
CA TRP A 11 1.97 15.78 4.52
C TRP A 11 1.22 15.98 3.20
N LEU A 12 0.90 14.89 2.48
CA LEU A 12 0.23 14.95 1.17
C LEU A 12 -1.29 15.07 1.23
N ASP A 13 -1.90 14.99 2.41
CA ASP A 13 -3.33 14.76 2.60
C ASP A 13 -3.76 13.31 2.26
N THR A 14 -4.83 12.82 2.92
CA THR A 14 -5.29 11.41 2.82
C THR A 14 -5.58 11.00 1.39
N LYS A 15 -6.32 11.83 0.63
CA LYS A 15 -6.67 11.54 -0.77
C LYS A 15 -5.44 11.31 -1.64
N LYS A 16 -4.51 12.25 -1.61
CA LYS A 16 -3.29 12.22 -2.41
C LYS A 16 -2.28 11.19 -1.89
N GLY A 17 -2.11 11.10 -0.58
CA GLY A 17 -1.19 10.15 0.04
C GLY A 17 -1.55 8.72 -0.30
N PHE A 18 -2.84 8.36 -0.25
CA PHE A 18 -3.30 7.03 -0.63
C PHE A 18 -3.12 6.75 -2.13
N LEU A 19 -3.44 7.73 -3.00
CA LEU A 19 -3.21 7.59 -4.45
C LEU A 19 -1.73 7.35 -4.77
N TRP A 20 -0.81 8.08 -4.15
CA TRP A 20 0.62 7.87 -4.35
C TRP A 20 1.05 6.49 -3.85
N ALA A 21 0.59 6.05 -2.70
CA ALA A 21 0.92 4.75 -2.15
C ALA A 21 0.48 3.61 -3.10
N ILE A 22 -0.79 3.61 -3.52
CA ILE A 22 -1.31 2.59 -4.45
C ILE A 22 -0.66 2.72 -5.84
N GLY A 23 -0.43 3.95 -6.33
CA GLY A 23 0.22 4.17 -7.62
C GLY A 23 1.63 3.58 -7.67
N ILE A 24 2.47 3.87 -6.67
CA ILE A 24 3.81 3.31 -6.58
C ILE A 24 3.76 1.78 -6.43
N TRP A 25 2.83 1.27 -5.60
CA TRP A 25 2.62 -0.16 -5.43
C TRP A 25 2.23 -0.84 -6.74
N SER A 26 1.27 -0.28 -7.50
CA SER A 26 0.80 -0.80 -8.78
C SER A 26 1.91 -0.77 -9.85
N VAL A 27 2.69 0.30 -9.92
CA VAL A 27 3.88 0.39 -10.79
C VAL A 27 4.90 -0.67 -10.39
N GLY A 28 5.20 -0.82 -9.10
CA GLY A 28 6.10 -1.84 -8.59
C GLY A 28 5.64 -3.26 -8.97
N ALA A 29 4.34 -3.55 -8.88
CA ALA A 29 3.77 -4.81 -9.34
C ALA A 29 4.01 -5.02 -10.84
N CYS A 30 3.69 -4.05 -11.69
CA CYS A 30 3.91 -4.14 -13.13
C CYS A 30 5.40 -4.29 -13.49
N LEU A 31 6.31 -3.61 -12.78
CA LEU A 31 7.76 -3.72 -13.03
C LEU A 31 8.26 -5.16 -12.91
N HIS A 32 7.71 -5.97 -12.00
CA HIS A 32 8.08 -7.39 -11.90
C HIS A 32 7.85 -8.15 -13.21
N ALA A 33 6.75 -7.87 -13.92
CA ALA A 33 6.46 -8.50 -15.20
C ALA A 33 7.53 -8.21 -16.26
N PHE A 34 8.12 -7.02 -16.23
CA PHE A 34 9.11 -6.58 -17.22
C PHE A 34 10.56 -6.95 -16.87
N CYS A 35 10.82 -7.52 -15.71
CA CYS A 35 12.18 -7.91 -15.30
C CYS A 35 12.86 -8.87 -16.31
N GLY A 36 12.12 -9.81 -16.90
CA GLY A 36 12.65 -10.71 -17.92
C GLY A 36 13.09 -9.97 -19.19
N ILE A 37 12.27 -9.06 -19.70
CA ILE A 37 12.58 -8.24 -20.87
C ILE A 37 13.78 -7.34 -20.55
N ALA A 38 13.81 -6.72 -19.38
CA ALA A 38 14.93 -5.88 -18.96
C ALA A 38 16.22 -6.68 -18.82
N THR A 39 16.18 -7.91 -18.31
CA THR A 39 17.35 -8.80 -18.24
C THR A 39 17.91 -9.09 -19.64
N SER A 40 17.05 -9.48 -20.61
CA SER A 40 17.51 -9.74 -21.97
C SER A 40 18.05 -8.46 -22.63
N GLY A 41 17.38 -7.32 -22.42
CA GLY A 41 17.82 -6.03 -22.97
C GLY A 41 19.19 -5.58 -22.45
N ILE A 42 19.44 -5.71 -21.16
CA ILE A 42 20.73 -5.33 -20.54
C ILE A 42 21.87 -6.22 -21.04
N ILE A 43 21.64 -7.53 -21.17
CA ILE A 43 22.71 -8.48 -21.51
C ILE A 43 22.98 -8.53 -23.03
N THR A 44 21.92 -8.51 -23.85
CA THR A 44 22.02 -8.72 -25.29
C THR A 44 21.75 -7.48 -26.15
N GLY A 45 21.28 -6.39 -25.54
CA GLY A 45 20.86 -5.18 -26.28
C GLY A 45 19.45 -5.30 -26.91
N ASN A 46 18.78 -6.44 -26.81
CA ASN A 46 17.46 -6.68 -27.39
C ASN A 46 16.32 -6.27 -26.43
N TRP A 47 15.84 -5.03 -26.58
CA TRP A 47 14.79 -4.46 -25.74
C TRP A 47 13.37 -4.69 -26.27
N PHE A 48 13.23 -4.89 -27.58
CA PHE A 48 11.92 -5.01 -28.25
C PHE A 48 11.49 -6.48 -28.43
N VAL A 49 11.58 -7.25 -27.36
CA VAL A 49 11.14 -8.65 -27.32
C VAL A 49 9.93 -8.79 -26.41
N GLY A 50 8.96 -9.62 -26.82
CA GLY A 50 7.84 -9.95 -25.93
C GLY A 50 8.28 -10.83 -24.75
N PHE A 51 7.37 -11.11 -23.81
CA PHE A 51 7.66 -11.97 -22.65
C PHE A 51 8.18 -13.36 -23.05
N HIS A 52 7.67 -13.93 -24.14
CA HIS A 52 8.12 -15.22 -24.63
C HIS A 52 9.53 -15.15 -25.25
N GLY A 53 9.76 -14.15 -26.10
CA GLY A 53 11.08 -13.95 -26.73
C GLY A 53 12.19 -13.63 -25.72
N SER A 54 11.90 -12.92 -24.65
CA SER A 54 12.89 -12.67 -23.60
C SER A 54 13.33 -13.98 -22.90
N LYS A 55 12.41 -14.91 -22.67
CA LYS A 55 12.72 -16.23 -22.10
C LYS A 55 13.61 -17.04 -23.04
N GLU A 56 13.31 -17.07 -24.35
CA GLU A 56 14.13 -17.75 -25.33
C GLU A 56 15.54 -17.17 -25.36
N ILE A 57 15.69 -15.86 -25.45
CA ILE A 57 17.00 -15.20 -25.45
C ILE A 57 17.78 -15.53 -24.18
N ILE A 58 17.16 -15.39 -23.00
CA ILE A 58 17.81 -15.68 -21.73
C ILE A 58 18.31 -17.16 -21.69
N SER A 59 17.55 -18.09 -22.25
CA SER A 59 17.92 -19.50 -22.27
C SER A 59 19.13 -19.82 -23.15
N THR A 60 19.47 -18.95 -24.11
CA THR A 60 20.62 -19.11 -25.01
C THR A 60 21.92 -18.51 -24.44
N ILE A 61 21.86 -17.77 -23.35
CA ILE A 61 23.02 -17.11 -22.74
C ILE A 61 23.82 -18.15 -21.94
N ASN A 62 25.08 -18.36 -22.33
CA ASN A 62 25.96 -19.32 -21.65
C ASN A 62 26.40 -18.87 -20.25
N ASP A 63 26.49 -17.56 -20.01
CA ASP A 63 26.85 -17.02 -18.70
C ASP A 63 25.63 -16.95 -17.76
N THR A 64 25.32 -18.09 -17.17
CA THR A 64 24.21 -18.22 -16.21
C THR A 64 24.40 -17.33 -14.98
N ALA A 65 25.62 -17.09 -14.52
CA ALA A 65 25.88 -16.25 -13.37
C ALA A 65 25.53 -14.79 -13.66
N LEU A 66 25.88 -14.28 -14.85
CA LEU A 66 25.51 -12.94 -15.28
C LEU A 66 23.98 -12.79 -15.35
N VAL A 67 23.28 -13.75 -15.96
CA VAL A 67 21.81 -13.76 -16.05
C VAL A 67 21.17 -13.71 -14.69
N ILE A 68 21.61 -14.55 -13.76
CA ILE A 68 21.08 -14.60 -12.38
C ILE A 68 21.32 -13.26 -11.69
N ASN A 69 22.53 -12.72 -11.71
CA ASN A 69 22.86 -11.47 -11.03
C ASN A 69 22.04 -10.29 -11.55
N VAL A 70 21.90 -10.13 -12.86
CA VAL A 70 21.10 -9.06 -13.48
C VAL A 70 19.63 -9.23 -13.15
N SER A 71 19.08 -10.46 -13.29
CA SER A 71 17.68 -10.73 -12.99
C SER A 71 17.37 -10.46 -11.52
N VAL A 72 18.18 -10.97 -10.59
CA VAL A 72 17.99 -10.77 -9.14
C VAL A 72 18.04 -9.28 -8.79
N ALA A 73 19.00 -8.52 -9.34
CA ALA A 73 19.08 -7.09 -9.10
C ALA A 73 17.81 -6.34 -9.56
N LEU A 74 17.27 -6.69 -10.74
CA LEU A 74 16.04 -6.11 -11.26
C LEU A 74 14.82 -6.48 -10.44
N PHE A 75 14.70 -7.75 -10.01
CA PHE A 75 13.62 -8.17 -9.13
C PHE A 75 13.69 -7.51 -7.75
N ILE A 76 14.89 -7.35 -7.19
CA ILE A 76 15.08 -6.61 -5.92
C ILE A 76 14.66 -5.16 -6.09
N PHE A 77 15.02 -4.51 -7.20
CA PHE A 77 14.61 -3.13 -7.49
C PHE A 77 13.08 -3.03 -7.62
N ALA A 78 12.45 -3.90 -8.40
CA ALA A 78 10.99 -3.92 -8.55
C ALA A 78 10.29 -4.17 -7.21
N ARG A 79 10.84 -5.07 -6.38
CA ARG A 79 10.34 -5.34 -5.02
C ARG A 79 10.52 -4.16 -4.08
N PHE A 80 11.61 -3.44 -4.19
CA PHE A 80 11.84 -2.21 -3.43
C PHE A 80 10.79 -1.14 -3.76
N VAL A 81 10.52 -0.89 -5.05
CA VAL A 81 9.48 0.05 -5.49
C VAL A 81 8.11 -0.37 -4.95
N LEU A 82 7.76 -1.65 -5.08
CA LEU A 82 6.51 -2.20 -4.57
C LEU A 82 6.39 -2.00 -3.04
N ALA A 83 7.44 -2.32 -2.29
CA ALA A 83 7.46 -2.20 -0.84
C ALA A 83 7.35 -0.74 -0.35
N VAL A 84 7.89 0.23 -1.11
CA VAL A 84 7.71 1.66 -0.81
C VAL A 84 6.25 2.06 -0.92
N GLY A 85 5.55 1.62 -1.96
CA GLY A 85 4.12 1.87 -2.14
C GLY A 85 3.29 1.17 -1.06
N GLU A 86 3.57 -0.10 -0.79
CA GLU A 86 2.88 -0.92 0.21
C GLU A 86 2.93 -0.30 1.61
N ALA A 87 4.07 0.28 1.99
CA ALA A 87 4.26 0.89 3.29
C ALA A 87 3.28 2.04 3.59
N GLY A 88 2.77 2.74 2.56
CA GLY A 88 1.81 3.83 2.70
C GLY A 88 0.35 3.39 2.82
N ASN A 89 0.01 2.17 2.40
CA ASN A 89 -1.38 1.73 2.32
C ASN A 89 -2.06 1.62 3.68
N PHE A 90 -1.42 0.96 4.64
CA PHE A 90 -2.00 0.77 5.97
C PHE A 90 -2.20 2.08 6.75
N PRO A 91 -1.21 2.98 6.85
CA PRO A 91 -1.42 4.30 7.45
C PRO A 91 -2.52 5.12 6.77
N ALA A 92 -2.61 5.08 5.44
CA ALA A 92 -3.65 5.78 4.71
C ALA A 92 -5.05 5.21 4.99
N ALA A 93 -5.19 3.89 5.09
CA ALA A 93 -6.45 3.23 5.45
C ALA A 93 -6.89 3.58 6.87
N ILE A 94 -5.97 3.56 7.85
CA ILE A 94 -6.27 3.96 9.24
C ILE A 94 -6.68 5.44 9.29
N LYS A 95 -6.00 6.31 8.55
CA LYS A 95 -6.34 7.74 8.49
C LYS A 95 -7.71 7.97 7.88
N THR A 96 -8.05 7.27 6.79
CA THR A 96 -9.40 7.30 6.19
C THR A 96 -10.46 6.87 7.20
N THR A 97 -10.18 5.80 7.96
CA THR A 97 -11.09 5.33 9.03
C THR A 97 -11.25 6.39 10.11
N ALA A 98 -10.17 7.09 10.50
CA ALA A 98 -10.23 8.14 11.50
C ALA A 98 -11.01 9.38 11.03
N GLU A 99 -11.01 9.66 9.72
CA GLU A 99 -11.73 10.78 9.12
C GLU A 99 -13.24 10.52 8.95
N TYR A 100 -13.64 9.26 8.73
CA TYR A 100 -15.04 8.92 8.45
C TYR A 100 -15.80 8.28 9.62
N PHE A 101 -15.09 7.88 10.69
CA PHE A 101 -15.73 7.18 11.81
C PHE A 101 -15.38 7.81 13.16
N PRO A 102 -16.36 8.01 14.04
CA PRO A 102 -16.12 8.43 15.42
C PRO A 102 -15.31 7.37 16.18
N LYS A 103 -14.62 7.78 17.25
CA LYS A 103 -13.69 6.92 18.03
C LYS A 103 -14.30 5.55 18.38
N LYS A 104 -15.59 5.52 18.74
CA LYS A 104 -16.31 4.28 19.13
C LYS A 104 -16.43 3.24 18.01
N ASP A 105 -16.51 3.68 16.73
CA ASP A 105 -16.76 2.81 15.58
C ASP A 105 -15.48 2.46 14.78
N ARG A 106 -14.36 3.11 15.08
CA ARG A 106 -13.08 2.91 14.37
C ARG A 106 -12.59 1.47 14.43
N ALA A 107 -12.78 0.79 15.58
CA ALA A 107 -12.37 -0.60 15.74
C ALA A 107 -13.16 -1.52 14.80
N PHE A 108 -14.47 -1.29 14.66
CA PHE A 108 -15.32 -2.08 13.76
C PHE A 108 -14.97 -1.81 12.29
N SER A 109 -14.80 -0.55 11.89
CA SER A 109 -14.38 -0.18 10.54
C SER A 109 -13.01 -0.79 10.18
N THR A 110 -12.05 -0.74 11.12
CA THR A 110 -10.73 -1.34 10.95
C THR A 110 -10.82 -2.87 10.77
N SER A 111 -11.70 -3.55 11.49
CA SER A 111 -11.90 -5.00 11.32
C SER A 111 -12.48 -5.37 9.96
N ILE A 112 -13.35 -4.54 9.39
CA ILE A 112 -13.91 -4.77 8.04
C ILE A 112 -12.81 -4.73 6.98
N PHE A 113 -11.96 -3.71 6.97
CA PHE A 113 -10.91 -3.67 5.96
C PHE A 113 -9.83 -4.75 6.16
N ASN A 114 -9.54 -5.14 7.42
CA ASN A 114 -8.66 -6.27 7.70
C ASN A 114 -9.28 -7.61 7.22
N ALA A 115 -10.59 -7.78 7.34
CA ALA A 115 -11.29 -8.94 6.77
C ALA A 115 -11.13 -8.99 5.25
N GLY A 116 -11.16 -7.83 4.56
CA GLY A 116 -10.87 -7.74 3.13
C GLY A 116 -9.46 -8.23 2.78
N ALA A 117 -8.45 -7.88 3.58
CA ALA A 117 -7.08 -8.38 3.40
C ALA A 117 -7.00 -9.91 3.57
N THR A 118 -7.74 -10.47 4.54
CA THR A 118 -7.83 -11.93 4.74
C THR A 118 -8.46 -12.62 3.55
N VAL A 119 -9.55 -12.08 3.00
CA VAL A 119 -10.18 -12.62 1.77
C VAL A 119 -9.20 -12.61 0.61
N GLY A 120 -8.43 -11.52 0.45
CA GLY A 120 -7.37 -11.43 -0.55
C GLY A 120 -6.29 -12.51 -0.38
N ALA A 121 -5.84 -12.72 0.86
CA ALA A 121 -4.83 -13.73 1.18
C ALA A 121 -5.31 -15.17 0.89
N LEU A 122 -6.61 -15.46 1.05
CA LEU A 122 -7.20 -16.75 0.70
C LEU A 122 -7.42 -16.90 -0.82
N ALA A 123 -7.79 -15.83 -1.52
CA ALA A 123 -8.05 -15.85 -2.94
C ALA A 123 -6.76 -15.93 -3.79
N ALA A 124 -5.68 -15.28 -3.35
CA ALA A 124 -4.42 -15.19 -4.10
C ALA A 124 -3.79 -16.56 -4.43
N PRO A 125 -3.66 -17.52 -3.49
CA PRO A 125 -3.09 -18.85 -3.80
C PRO A 125 -3.91 -19.66 -4.81
N ILE A 126 -5.18 -19.34 -5.00
CA ILE A 126 -6.06 -20.01 -5.98
C ILE A 126 -5.97 -19.31 -7.33
N THR A 127 -6.09 -17.98 -7.35
CA THR A 127 -6.21 -17.20 -8.59
C THR A 127 -4.87 -17.00 -9.29
N ILE A 128 -3.78 -16.71 -8.54
CA ILE A 128 -2.47 -16.42 -9.13
C ILE A 128 -1.89 -17.61 -9.90
N PRO A 129 -1.86 -18.86 -9.37
CA PRO A 129 -1.38 -20.02 -10.13
C PRO A 129 -2.21 -20.31 -11.37
N PHE A 130 -3.54 -20.10 -11.31
CA PHE A 130 -4.42 -20.26 -12.47
C PHE A 130 -4.07 -19.29 -13.59
N ILE A 131 -3.88 -18.00 -13.27
CA ILE A 131 -3.49 -16.98 -14.23
C ILE A 131 -2.09 -17.29 -14.78
N ALA A 132 -1.13 -17.62 -13.90
CA ALA A 132 0.23 -17.91 -14.29
C ALA A 132 0.33 -19.13 -15.24
N LYS A 133 -0.49 -20.15 -15.02
CA LYS A 133 -0.54 -21.33 -15.89
C LYS A 133 -1.18 -21.02 -17.25
N SER A 134 -2.21 -20.15 -17.30
CA SER A 134 -2.96 -19.86 -18.52
C SER A 134 -2.30 -18.79 -19.38
N PHE A 135 -1.69 -17.77 -18.78
CA PHE A 135 -1.21 -16.57 -19.47
C PHE A 135 0.28 -16.24 -19.21
N GLY A 136 0.94 -17.02 -18.39
CA GLY A 136 2.31 -16.74 -17.93
C GLY A 136 2.33 -15.97 -16.60
N TRP A 137 3.41 -16.15 -15.86
CA TRP A 137 3.57 -15.52 -14.54
C TRP A 137 3.63 -13.98 -14.62
N GLU A 138 4.11 -13.42 -15.71
CA GLU A 138 4.19 -11.99 -15.97
C GLU A 138 2.80 -11.34 -15.95
N MET A 139 1.81 -12.03 -16.56
CA MET A 139 0.43 -11.54 -16.59
C MET A 139 -0.20 -11.48 -15.20
N SER A 140 0.22 -12.32 -14.26
CA SER A 140 -0.25 -12.24 -12.87
C SER A 140 0.12 -10.89 -12.25
N PHE A 141 1.34 -10.41 -12.45
CA PHE A 141 1.78 -9.11 -11.95
C PHE A 141 1.10 -7.93 -12.67
N ILE A 142 0.90 -8.04 -13.98
CA ILE A 142 0.20 -7.01 -14.76
C ILE A 142 -1.25 -6.89 -14.31
N ILE A 143 -1.96 -8.00 -14.15
CA ILE A 143 -3.36 -8.00 -13.73
C ILE A 143 -3.49 -7.38 -12.33
N ILE A 144 -2.65 -7.78 -11.37
CA ILE A 144 -2.67 -7.23 -10.01
C ILE A 144 -2.35 -5.73 -10.02
N GLY A 145 -1.32 -5.31 -10.75
CA GLY A 145 -0.99 -3.90 -10.89
C GLY A 145 -2.12 -3.10 -11.55
N ALA A 146 -2.75 -3.65 -12.60
CA ALA A 146 -3.90 -3.03 -13.26
C ALA A 146 -5.11 -2.87 -12.34
N LEU A 147 -5.40 -3.87 -11.50
CA LEU A 147 -6.46 -3.76 -10.48
C LEU A 147 -6.20 -2.60 -9.51
N GLY A 148 -4.95 -2.34 -9.14
CA GLY A 148 -4.58 -1.18 -8.33
C GLY A 148 -4.88 0.14 -9.04
N PHE A 149 -4.58 0.27 -10.35
CA PHE A 149 -4.94 1.47 -11.11
C PHE A 149 -6.46 1.64 -11.27
N VAL A 150 -7.22 0.56 -11.45
CA VAL A 150 -8.69 0.59 -11.45
C VAL A 150 -9.21 1.10 -10.11
N TRP A 151 -8.67 0.57 -9.00
CA TRP A 151 -9.01 1.03 -7.66
C TRP A 151 -8.71 2.52 -7.47
N MET A 152 -7.56 3.01 -7.95
CA MET A 152 -7.22 4.44 -7.93
C MET A 152 -8.28 5.29 -8.63
N GLY A 153 -8.79 4.82 -9.78
CA GLY A 153 -9.90 5.46 -10.49
C GLY A 153 -11.12 5.60 -9.58
N PHE A 154 -11.57 4.50 -8.94
CA PHE A 154 -12.67 4.55 -7.99
C PHE A 154 -12.39 5.52 -6.83
N TRP A 155 -11.19 5.48 -6.27
CA TRP A 155 -10.81 6.36 -5.17
C TRP A 155 -10.90 7.84 -5.51
N VAL A 156 -10.43 8.24 -6.68
CA VAL A 156 -10.48 9.65 -7.14
C VAL A 156 -11.92 10.17 -7.20
N PHE A 157 -12.85 9.34 -7.68
CA PHE A 157 -14.26 9.71 -7.86
C PHE A 157 -15.10 9.56 -6.60
N MET A 158 -14.77 8.60 -5.73
CA MET A 158 -15.60 8.26 -4.57
C MET A 158 -15.16 8.92 -3.27
N TYR A 159 -13.85 9.19 -3.11
CA TYR A 159 -13.33 9.76 -1.87
C TYR A 159 -13.24 11.28 -1.95
N ASP A 160 -13.81 11.94 -0.93
CA ASP A 160 -13.52 13.31 -0.56
C ASP A 160 -13.57 13.43 0.97
N LYS A 161 -13.12 14.55 1.55
CA LYS A 161 -13.24 14.75 3.00
C LYS A 161 -14.72 14.84 3.40
N PRO A 162 -15.12 14.31 4.58
CA PRO A 162 -16.52 14.32 5.02
C PRO A 162 -17.17 15.70 4.95
N GLU A 163 -16.42 16.78 5.29
CA GLU A 163 -16.91 18.16 5.27
C GLU A 163 -17.24 18.69 3.85
N ARG A 164 -16.64 18.08 2.82
CA ARG A 164 -16.79 18.49 1.41
C ARG A 164 -17.51 17.46 0.57
N HIS A 165 -17.83 16.32 1.16
CA HIS A 165 -18.39 15.20 0.42
C HIS A 165 -19.88 15.45 0.11
N PRO A 166 -20.29 15.50 -1.18
CA PRO A 166 -21.64 15.91 -1.57
C PRO A 166 -22.74 14.95 -1.11
N ARG A 167 -22.39 13.73 -0.70
CA ARG A 167 -23.33 12.69 -0.27
C ARG A 167 -23.46 12.57 1.24
N VAL A 168 -22.62 13.25 2.00
CA VAL A 168 -22.68 13.24 3.47
C VAL A 168 -23.72 14.24 3.93
N SER A 169 -24.73 13.80 4.69
CA SER A 169 -25.75 14.66 5.27
C SER A 169 -25.20 15.44 6.47
N ALA A 170 -25.88 16.52 6.85
CA ALA A 170 -25.49 17.31 8.02
C ALA A 170 -25.57 16.47 9.32
N GLU A 171 -26.54 15.57 9.42
CA GLU A 171 -26.68 14.67 10.56
C GLU A 171 -25.52 13.65 10.63
N GLU A 172 -25.14 13.09 9.48
CA GLU A 172 -24.02 12.16 9.36
C GLU A 172 -22.69 12.86 9.68
N LEU A 173 -22.49 14.09 9.19
CA LEU A 173 -21.32 14.88 9.53
C LEU A 173 -21.25 15.16 11.04
N ALA A 174 -22.36 15.53 11.66
CA ALA A 174 -22.42 15.73 13.12
C ALA A 174 -22.12 14.43 13.89
N TYR A 175 -22.55 13.28 13.37
CA TYR A 175 -22.22 11.99 13.95
C TYR A 175 -20.73 11.66 13.83
N ILE A 176 -20.10 11.90 12.68
CA ILE A 176 -18.67 11.69 12.46
C ILE A 176 -17.86 12.59 13.41
N GLN A 177 -18.26 13.83 13.60
CA GLN A 177 -17.55 14.84 14.39
C GLN A 177 -17.95 14.86 15.87
N GLN A 178 -18.79 13.92 16.34
CA GLN A 178 -19.32 13.94 17.72
C GLN A 178 -18.23 13.96 18.80
N ASP A 179 -17.09 13.30 18.54
CA ASP A 179 -15.98 13.24 19.49
C ASP A 179 -15.24 14.59 19.54
N ASP A 180 -15.02 15.23 18.41
CA ASP A 180 -14.36 16.55 18.34
C ASP A 180 -15.22 17.63 19.01
N ILE A 181 -16.56 17.55 18.82
CA ILE A 181 -17.52 18.45 19.46
C ILE A 181 -17.54 18.20 20.98
N ALA A 182 -17.48 16.94 21.43
CA ALA A 182 -17.42 16.61 22.83
C ALA A 182 -16.12 17.09 23.49
N ASP A 183 -14.99 16.81 22.82
CA ASP A 183 -13.66 17.19 23.30
C ASP A 183 -13.51 18.73 23.34
N SER A 184 -14.07 19.47 22.38
CA SER A 184 -14.02 20.95 22.35
C SER A 184 -14.75 21.63 23.52
N LYS A 185 -15.65 20.92 24.20
CA LYS A 185 -16.37 21.41 25.40
C LYS A 185 -15.62 21.19 26.70
N LEU A 186 -14.51 20.44 26.68
CA LEU A 186 -13.70 20.21 27.87
C LEU A 186 -12.81 21.42 28.17
N GLU A 187 -12.78 21.85 29.44
CA GLU A 187 -11.87 22.90 29.90
C GLU A 187 -10.41 22.49 29.66
N GLY A 188 -9.64 23.30 28.93
CA GLY A 188 -8.24 23.02 28.60
C GLY A 188 -8.03 22.17 27.33
N TYR A 189 -9.08 21.95 26.53
CA TYR A 189 -8.96 21.26 25.25
C TYR A 189 -8.00 22.01 24.29
N VAL A 190 -6.95 21.32 23.87
CA VAL A 190 -6.05 21.76 22.80
C VAL A 190 -6.32 20.88 21.60
N PRO A 191 -6.76 21.42 20.45
CA PRO A 191 -7.04 20.62 19.26
C PRO A 191 -5.84 19.73 18.88
N GLU A 192 -6.08 18.46 18.57
CA GLU A 192 -5.03 17.48 18.21
C GLU A 192 -4.14 17.96 17.06
N THR A 193 -4.67 18.85 16.21
CA THR A 193 -3.92 19.45 15.09
C THR A 193 -2.80 20.37 15.50
N THR A 194 -2.77 20.86 16.76
CA THR A 194 -1.77 21.82 17.24
C THR A 194 -0.60 21.17 17.98
N SER A 195 -0.74 19.99 18.52
CA SER A 195 0.38 19.29 19.16
C SER A 195 1.15 18.42 18.16
N LYS A 196 2.14 19.00 17.48
CA LYS A 196 3.13 18.22 16.72
C LYS A 196 3.99 17.42 17.67
N VAL A 197 3.52 16.27 18.10
CA VAL A 197 4.33 15.32 18.86
C VAL A 197 5.50 14.89 18.00
N SER A 198 6.72 15.13 18.45
CA SER A 198 7.91 14.67 17.74
C SER A 198 7.92 13.14 17.72
N PHE A 199 8.28 12.57 16.58
CA PHE A 199 8.45 11.12 16.45
C PHE A 199 9.39 10.54 17.52
N VAL A 200 10.44 11.29 17.89
CA VAL A 200 11.39 10.90 18.93
C VAL A 200 10.75 10.88 20.32
N ASP A 201 9.76 11.76 20.57
CA ASP A 201 9.07 11.79 21.85
C ASP A 201 8.18 10.55 22.06
N CYS A 202 7.70 9.93 21.00
CA CYS A 202 6.95 8.67 21.10
C CYS A 202 7.78 7.54 21.75
N PHE A 203 9.09 7.51 21.55
CA PHE A 203 9.95 6.50 22.16
C PHE A 203 10.16 6.67 23.68
N LYS A 204 9.76 7.81 24.24
CA LYS A 204 9.80 8.04 25.70
C LYS A 204 8.68 7.30 26.44
N TYR A 205 7.63 6.91 25.74
CA TYR A 205 6.48 6.23 26.35
C TYR A 205 6.66 4.71 26.37
N LYS A 206 6.49 4.10 27.56
CA LYS A 206 6.57 2.64 27.72
C LYS A 206 5.55 1.89 26.87
N GLN A 207 4.38 2.49 26.66
CA GLN A 207 3.30 1.95 25.82
C GLN A 207 3.75 1.76 24.36
N THR A 208 4.53 2.70 23.82
CA THR A 208 5.08 2.60 22.46
C THR A 208 5.98 1.38 22.31
N TRP A 209 6.83 1.12 23.30
CA TRP A 209 7.69 -0.07 23.30
C TRP A 209 6.90 -1.37 23.46
N ALA A 210 5.89 -1.40 24.33
CA ALA A 210 5.02 -2.55 24.51
C ALA A 210 4.30 -2.90 23.21
N PHE A 211 3.75 -1.89 22.52
CA PHE A 211 3.10 -2.07 21.23
C PHE A 211 4.09 -2.50 20.14
N ALA A 212 5.24 -1.86 20.03
CA ALA A 212 6.26 -2.19 19.03
C ALA A 212 6.79 -3.62 19.22
N PHE A 213 7.04 -4.04 20.46
CA PHE A 213 7.48 -5.39 20.76
C PHE A 213 6.39 -6.43 20.48
N GLY A 214 5.14 -6.15 20.89
CA GLY A 214 3.99 -7.02 20.58
C GLY A 214 3.81 -7.20 19.07
N LYS A 215 3.89 -6.11 18.30
CA LYS A 215 3.79 -6.15 16.84
C LYS A 215 4.96 -6.91 16.21
N PHE A 216 6.19 -6.68 16.67
CA PHE A 216 7.37 -7.40 16.21
C PHE A 216 7.24 -8.92 16.40
N MET A 217 6.74 -9.35 17.58
CA MET A 217 6.53 -10.77 17.88
C MET A 217 5.44 -11.39 17.00
N THR A 218 4.36 -10.63 16.74
CA THR A 218 3.23 -11.13 15.94
C THR A 218 3.57 -11.20 14.46
N ASP A 219 4.24 -10.18 13.92
CA ASP A 219 4.58 -10.14 12.50
C ASP A 219 5.74 -11.09 12.13
N GLY A 220 6.55 -11.50 13.10
CA GLY A 220 7.61 -12.49 12.90
C GLY A 220 7.12 -13.93 12.68
N VAL A 221 5.82 -14.18 12.89
CA VAL A 221 5.20 -15.52 12.71
C VAL A 221 4.59 -15.69 11.31
N TRP A 222 4.42 -14.62 10.56
CA TRP A 222 3.91 -14.59 9.18
C TRP A 222 5.08 -14.35 8.21
#